data_c90c06e892bdd489a9a5b09028849529
#
_entry.id   c90c06e892bdd489a9a5b09028849529
#
_cell.length_a   1.000
_cell.length_b   1.000
_cell.length_c   1.000
_cell.angle_alpha   90.00
_cell.angle_beta   90.00
_cell.angle_gamma   90.00
#
_symmetry.space_group_name_H-M   'P 1'
#
loop_
_entity.id
_entity.type
_entity.pdbx_description
1 polymer ?
#
loop_
_entity_poly.entity_id
_entity_poly.type
_entity_poly.pdbx_seq_one_letter_code
_entity_poly.pdbx_strand_id
1 'polypeptide(L)'
;MKNLPNDLQWSATRPVHSTGIPAGKQQKSSSQTKKGKPRSKTKSRQIETHPLEPDRIRKITGSFAFIEHRFLHNGFWTSLDHHQLLLYLFLIIVADRNGLSYYSYDKICTLLRISVDEYILARNALIDQDMIAFDGYLFQVLSLPEKSNSIRI
;
A
#
# COMPACT_ATOMS: atom_id res chain seq x y z
N MET A 1 49.01 -1.40 13.36
CA MET A 1 49.39 -0.32 14.31
C MET A 1 48.63 0.94 13.99
N LYS A 2 48.02 1.57 14.98
CA LYS A 2 47.32 2.85 15.13
C LYS A 2 45.81 2.74 14.95
N ASN A 3 45.11 2.44 15.99
CA ASN A 3 44.53 3.21 17.14
C ASN A 3 43.40 4.20 16.71
N LEU A 4 42.20 3.84 17.15
CA LEU A 4 41.03 4.71 17.39
C LEU A 4 41.37 5.84 18.36
N PRO A 5 40.53 6.88 18.40
CA PRO A 5 39.95 7.19 19.68
C PRO A 5 38.41 7.27 19.69
N ASN A 6 37.98 6.83 20.81
CA ASN A 6 36.72 6.82 21.51
C ASN A 6 36.32 8.24 21.96
N ASP A 7 35.02 8.36 22.35
CA ASP A 7 34.44 9.36 23.23
C ASP A 7 33.73 10.58 22.59
N LEU A 8 32.43 10.50 22.67
CA LEU A 8 31.65 11.65 23.16
C LEU A 8 30.37 11.16 23.87
N GLN A 9 30.53 11.13 25.16
CA GLN A 9 29.55 10.92 26.19
C GLN A 9 28.66 12.18 26.34
N TRP A 10 27.33 12.01 26.25
CA TRP A 10 26.37 13.06 26.59
C TRP A 10 25.82 12.81 27.99
N SER A 11 26.30 13.57 28.94
CA SER A 11 25.79 13.59 30.31
C SER A 11 24.66 14.61 30.46
N ALA A 12 23.61 14.14 31.12
CA ALA A 12 22.48 14.91 31.58
C ALA A 12 22.87 15.90 32.69
N THR A 13 22.32 17.09 32.67
CA THR A 13 22.17 17.90 33.88
C THR A 13 20.88 18.71 33.84
N ARG A 14 19.98 18.41 34.78
CA ARG A 14 18.87 19.25 35.20
C ARG A 14 19.41 20.33 36.16
N PRO A 15 18.75 21.50 36.26
CA PRO A 15 18.57 22.12 37.57
C PRO A 15 17.10 22.33 37.92
N VAL A 16 16.79 21.96 39.15
CA VAL A 16 15.62 22.32 39.92
C VAL A 16 15.84 23.68 40.56
N HIS A 17 14.88 24.58 40.51
CA HIS A 17 14.68 25.55 41.57
C HIS A 17 13.20 25.97 41.73
N SER A 18 12.77 25.79 42.96
CA SER A 18 11.47 26.15 43.55
C SER A 18 11.44 27.63 43.91
N THR A 19 10.25 28.11 44.07
CA THR A 19 9.64 28.95 45.15
C THR A 19 8.84 30.11 44.61
N GLY A 20 7.63 30.24 45.19
CA GLY A 20 7.01 31.51 45.47
C GLY A 20 5.60 31.76 44.98
N ILE A 21 4.61 31.41 45.82
CA ILE A 21 3.24 31.94 45.76
C ILE A 21 3.25 33.34 46.45
N PRO A 22 2.43 34.30 45.98
CA PRO A 22 1.23 34.57 46.76
C PRO A 22 -0.07 34.89 45.97
N ALA A 23 -1.15 34.71 46.70
CA ALA A 23 -2.55 34.87 46.35
C ALA A 23 -2.99 36.28 45.98
N GLY A 24 -3.97 36.39 45.08
CA GLY A 24 -4.65 37.65 44.74
C GLY A 24 -5.98 37.41 44.00
N LYS A 25 -7.05 37.35 44.78
CA LYS A 25 -8.45 37.81 44.55
C LYS A 25 -9.11 37.69 43.15
N GLN A 26 -10.12 36.91 43.14
CA GLN A 26 -11.44 36.91 42.48
C GLN A 26 -11.79 38.09 41.55
N GLN A 27 -12.16 37.77 40.32
CA GLN A 27 -13.29 38.44 39.68
C GLN A 27 -14.07 37.41 38.82
N LYS A 28 -15.34 37.26 39.14
CA LYS A 28 -16.34 36.51 38.40
C LYS A 28 -16.66 37.30 37.12
N SER A 29 -16.47 36.69 35.96
CA SER A 29 -17.21 37.07 34.77
C SER A 29 -17.87 35.84 34.17
N SER A 30 -19.16 35.89 34.18
CA SER A 30 -20.07 34.92 33.59
C SER A 30 -20.02 35.01 32.09
N SER A 31 -19.36 34.06 31.41
CA SER A 31 -19.51 33.87 29.97
C SER A 31 -20.32 32.59 29.75
N GLN A 32 -21.53 32.80 29.21
CA GLN A 32 -22.47 31.78 28.81
C GLN A 32 -21.83 30.92 27.69
N THR A 33 -21.44 29.70 27.99
CA THR A 33 -21.10 28.69 27.00
C THR A 33 -22.38 28.25 26.29
N LYS A 34 -22.51 28.66 25.01
CA LYS A 34 -23.51 28.10 24.11
C LYS A 34 -23.25 26.60 23.97
N LYS A 35 -24.14 25.79 24.50
CA LYS A 35 -24.20 24.34 24.30
C LYS A 35 -24.25 24.06 22.82
N GLY A 36 -23.13 23.59 22.25
CA GLY A 36 -23.10 23.03 20.90
C GLY A 36 -24.05 21.86 20.82
N LYS A 37 -24.96 21.93 19.86
CA LYS A 37 -25.90 20.86 19.50
C LYS A 37 -25.09 19.59 19.21
N PRO A 38 -25.42 18.40 19.77
CA PRO A 38 -24.68 17.18 19.47
C PRO A 38 -24.80 16.88 17.98
N ARG A 39 -23.68 16.81 17.28
CA ARG A 39 -23.62 16.29 15.91
C ARG A 39 -24.18 14.87 15.93
N SER A 40 -25.29 14.67 15.27
CA SER A 40 -25.88 13.35 15.06
C SER A 40 -24.82 12.47 14.38
N LYS A 41 -24.33 11.48 15.10
CA LYS A 41 -23.50 10.41 14.51
C LYS A 41 -24.41 9.68 13.54
N THR A 42 -24.21 9.90 12.27
CA THR A 42 -24.82 9.12 11.19
C THR A 42 -24.43 7.66 11.45
N LYS A 43 -25.36 6.84 11.91
CA LYS A 43 -25.15 5.39 12.06
C LYS A 43 -24.80 4.88 10.67
N SER A 44 -23.55 4.49 10.48
CA SER A 44 -23.15 3.73 9.30
C SER A 44 -24.04 2.49 9.26
N ARG A 45 -24.77 2.32 8.16
CA ARG A 45 -25.64 1.18 7.94
C ARG A 45 -24.78 -0.05 7.92
N GLN A 46 -24.82 -0.84 8.98
CA GLN A 46 -24.10 -2.10 9.07
C GLN A 46 -24.77 -3.08 8.11
N ILE A 47 -24.08 -3.41 7.03
CA ILE A 47 -24.56 -4.38 6.04
C ILE A 47 -24.25 -5.76 6.64
N GLU A 48 -25.27 -6.53 6.97
CA GLU A 48 -25.11 -7.93 7.30
C GLU A 48 -24.73 -8.70 6.04
N THR A 49 -23.57 -9.35 6.06
CA THR A 49 -23.04 -10.12 4.94
C THR A 49 -23.21 -11.60 5.22
N HIS A 50 -24.15 -12.24 4.51
CA HIS A 50 -24.33 -13.69 4.51
C HIS A 50 -23.96 -14.25 3.14
N PRO A 51 -23.35 -15.43 3.05
CA PRO A 51 -23.19 -16.11 1.77
C PRO A 51 -24.53 -16.31 1.07
N LEU A 52 -24.62 -15.86 -0.18
CA LEU A 52 -25.85 -16.06 -0.98
C LEU A 52 -26.08 -17.52 -1.31
N GLU A 53 -24.98 -18.27 -1.51
CA GLU A 53 -24.94 -19.69 -1.80
C GLU A 53 -24.06 -20.41 -0.77
N PRO A 54 -24.61 -20.82 0.40
CA PRO A 54 -23.82 -21.40 1.49
C PRO A 54 -23.09 -22.69 1.10
N ASP A 55 -23.68 -23.49 0.19
CA ASP A 55 -23.10 -24.76 -0.27
C ASP A 55 -21.97 -24.56 -1.29
N ARG A 56 -21.81 -23.35 -1.83
CA ARG A 56 -20.82 -22.99 -2.86
C ARG A 56 -19.76 -22.01 -2.39
N ILE A 57 -19.48 -21.98 -1.11
CA ILE A 57 -18.40 -21.14 -0.57
C ILE A 57 -17.08 -21.57 -1.23
N ARG A 58 -16.37 -20.58 -1.82
CA ARG A 58 -15.11 -20.79 -2.51
C ARG A 58 -14.05 -21.36 -1.56
N LYS A 59 -13.54 -22.54 -1.88
CA LYS A 59 -12.44 -23.20 -1.18
C LYS A 59 -11.26 -23.34 -2.13
N ILE A 60 -10.05 -23.14 -1.61
CA ILE A 60 -8.82 -23.34 -2.37
C ILE A 60 -8.38 -24.78 -2.13
N THR A 61 -8.42 -25.61 -3.19
CA THR A 61 -8.06 -27.04 -3.12
C THR A 61 -6.75 -27.35 -3.84
N GLY A 62 -6.13 -26.38 -4.52
CA GLY A 62 -4.90 -26.52 -5.29
C GLY A 62 -3.94 -25.35 -5.07
N SER A 63 -3.04 -25.16 -6.02
CA SER A 63 -2.18 -23.99 -6.03
C SER A 63 -3.00 -22.70 -6.24
N PHE A 64 -2.53 -21.61 -5.69
CA PHE A 64 -3.19 -20.32 -5.84
C PHE A 64 -2.16 -19.20 -6.01
N ALA A 65 -2.58 -18.16 -6.69
CA ALA A 65 -1.90 -16.87 -6.72
C ALA A 65 -2.58 -15.92 -5.75
N PHE A 66 -1.84 -14.96 -5.21
CA PHE A 66 -2.38 -13.95 -4.30
C PHE A 66 -2.02 -12.54 -4.75
N ILE A 67 -2.88 -11.59 -4.38
CA ILE A 67 -2.66 -10.16 -4.56
C ILE A 67 -2.93 -9.50 -3.22
N GLU A 68 -2.03 -8.65 -2.78
CA GLU A 68 -2.21 -7.90 -1.55
C GLU A 68 -3.36 -6.89 -1.68
N HIS A 69 -4.19 -6.75 -0.65
CA HIS A 69 -5.28 -5.76 -0.64
C HIS A 69 -4.78 -4.32 -0.83
N ARG A 70 -3.53 -4.01 -0.44
CA ARG A 70 -2.93 -2.70 -0.67
C ARG A 70 -2.76 -2.36 -2.15
N PHE A 71 -2.77 -3.34 -3.04
CA PHE A 71 -2.81 -3.11 -4.48
C PHE A 71 -4.02 -2.26 -4.89
N LEU A 72 -5.17 -2.52 -4.28
CA LEU A 72 -6.37 -1.72 -4.49
C LEU A 72 -6.35 -0.42 -3.67
N HIS A 73 -5.99 -0.50 -2.37
CA HIS A 73 -6.15 0.62 -1.43
C HIS A 73 -5.08 1.70 -1.55
N ASN A 74 -3.87 1.36 -2.00
CA ASN A 74 -2.75 2.30 -2.15
C ASN A 74 -2.63 2.89 -3.57
N GLY A 75 -3.68 2.74 -4.39
CA GLY A 75 -3.79 3.40 -5.68
C GLY A 75 -3.09 2.70 -6.85
N PHE A 76 -2.48 1.51 -6.67
CA PHE A 76 -1.85 0.78 -7.77
C PHE A 76 -2.86 0.39 -8.84
N TRP A 77 -4.05 -0.06 -8.44
CA TRP A 77 -5.13 -0.40 -9.36
C TRP A 77 -5.51 0.74 -10.30
N THR A 78 -5.57 1.97 -9.78
CA THR A 78 -5.96 3.15 -10.53
C THR A 78 -4.80 3.81 -11.29
N SER A 79 -3.55 3.46 -10.97
CA SER A 79 -2.37 3.96 -11.66
C SER A 79 -2.03 3.19 -12.93
N LEU A 80 -2.56 1.98 -13.09
CA LEU A 80 -2.33 1.11 -14.24
C LEU A 80 -3.42 1.29 -15.28
N ASP A 81 -3.03 1.30 -16.57
CA ASP A 81 -3.99 1.17 -17.67
C ASP A 81 -4.47 -0.28 -17.82
N HIS A 82 -5.42 -0.48 -18.74
CA HIS A 82 -6.03 -1.79 -18.96
C HIS A 82 -5.01 -2.89 -19.33
N HIS A 83 -4.07 -2.59 -20.22
CA HIS A 83 -3.09 -3.58 -20.70
C HIS A 83 -2.03 -3.88 -19.64
N GLN A 84 -1.61 -2.87 -18.90
CA GLN A 84 -0.69 -3.00 -17.75
C GLN A 84 -1.33 -3.86 -16.66
N LEU A 85 -2.57 -3.57 -16.30
CA LEU A 85 -3.31 -4.34 -15.30
C LEU A 85 -3.50 -5.79 -15.75
N LEU A 86 -3.89 -6.01 -17.00
CA LEU A 86 -4.10 -7.35 -17.56
C LEU A 86 -2.80 -8.17 -17.56
N LEU A 87 -1.69 -7.56 -17.99
CA LEU A 87 -0.38 -8.21 -17.99
C LEU A 87 0.11 -8.52 -16.57
N TYR A 88 -0.03 -7.57 -15.65
CA TYR A 88 0.37 -7.76 -14.26
C TYR A 88 -0.39 -8.90 -13.58
N LEU A 89 -1.72 -8.93 -13.70
CA LEU A 89 -2.56 -10.00 -13.17
C LEU A 89 -2.22 -11.37 -13.78
N PHE A 90 -1.96 -11.41 -15.09
CA PHE A 90 -1.52 -12.63 -15.76
C PHE A 90 -0.20 -13.14 -15.17
N LEU A 91 0.80 -12.27 -15.05
CA LEU A 91 2.11 -12.64 -14.49
C LEU A 91 2.01 -13.16 -13.05
N ILE A 92 1.15 -12.58 -12.22
CA ILE A 92 0.88 -13.10 -10.88
C ILE A 92 0.30 -14.53 -10.92
N ILE A 93 -0.66 -14.77 -11.83
CA ILE A 93 -1.33 -16.07 -11.93
C ILE A 93 -0.38 -17.19 -12.37
N VAL A 94 0.54 -16.89 -13.29
CA VAL A 94 1.46 -17.87 -13.85
C VAL A 94 2.78 -17.99 -13.11
N ALA A 95 3.05 -17.09 -12.16
CA ALA A 95 4.28 -17.08 -11.38
C ALA A 95 4.36 -18.28 -10.43
N ASP A 96 5.58 -18.75 -10.21
CA ASP A 96 5.90 -19.69 -9.14
C ASP A 96 5.92 -18.99 -7.76
N ARG A 97 6.30 -19.74 -6.72
CA ARG A 97 6.39 -19.21 -5.33
C ARG A 97 7.41 -18.08 -5.14
N ASN A 98 8.33 -17.90 -6.08
CA ASN A 98 9.35 -16.84 -6.08
C ASN A 98 8.94 -15.65 -6.96
N GLY A 99 7.75 -15.70 -7.55
CA GLY A 99 7.28 -14.69 -8.48
C GLY A 99 7.79 -14.87 -9.92
N LEU A 100 8.42 -16.00 -10.26
CA LEU A 100 9.08 -16.23 -11.55
C LEU A 100 8.16 -16.87 -12.56
N SER A 101 8.26 -16.44 -13.83
CA SER A 101 7.56 -17.07 -14.96
C SER A 101 8.37 -16.98 -16.27
N TYR A 102 8.17 -17.98 -17.16
CA TYR A 102 8.92 -18.16 -18.42
C TYR A 102 8.01 -18.04 -19.64
N TYR A 103 7.00 -17.21 -19.61
CA TYR A 103 6.12 -17.06 -20.76
C TYR A 103 6.76 -16.19 -21.85
N SER A 104 6.85 -16.71 -23.07
CA SER A 104 7.30 -15.95 -24.22
C SER A 104 6.26 -14.87 -24.62
N TYR A 105 6.72 -13.78 -25.22
CA TYR A 105 5.86 -12.65 -25.57
C TYR A 105 4.71 -13.03 -26.51
N ASP A 106 4.97 -13.91 -27.49
CA ASP A 106 3.95 -14.41 -28.44
C ASP A 106 2.79 -15.14 -27.73
N LYS A 107 3.13 -15.99 -26.74
CA LYS A 107 2.12 -16.67 -25.91
C LYS A 107 1.34 -15.70 -25.06
N ILE A 108 2.02 -14.70 -24.45
CA ILE A 108 1.37 -13.68 -23.66
C ILE A 108 0.39 -12.88 -24.53
N CYS A 109 0.84 -12.39 -25.67
CA CYS A 109 -0.01 -11.65 -26.61
C CYS A 109 -1.22 -12.45 -27.06
N THR A 110 -1.03 -13.74 -27.37
CA THR A 110 -2.13 -14.62 -27.77
C THR A 110 -3.14 -14.85 -26.64
N LEU A 111 -2.66 -15.14 -25.42
CA LEU A 111 -3.53 -15.43 -24.26
C LEU A 111 -4.31 -14.19 -23.81
N LEU A 112 -3.65 -13.03 -23.79
CA LEU A 112 -4.24 -11.78 -23.36
C LEU A 112 -5.02 -11.06 -24.48
N ARG A 113 -4.89 -11.52 -25.73
CA ARG A 113 -5.47 -10.90 -26.93
C ARG A 113 -5.06 -9.44 -27.09
N ILE A 114 -3.78 -9.18 -26.92
CA ILE A 114 -3.17 -7.86 -27.10
C ILE A 114 -2.13 -7.91 -28.23
N SER A 115 -1.88 -6.78 -28.86
CA SER A 115 -0.82 -6.64 -29.84
C SER A 115 0.57 -6.66 -29.19
N VAL A 116 1.60 -6.87 -30.00
CA VAL A 116 3.00 -6.82 -29.52
C VAL A 116 3.34 -5.42 -29.01
N ASP A 117 2.86 -4.36 -29.64
CA ASP A 117 3.12 -2.99 -29.22
C ASP A 117 2.48 -2.69 -27.86
N GLU A 118 1.22 -3.10 -27.64
CA GLU A 118 0.54 -2.97 -26.36
C GLU A 118 1.24 -3.75 -25.25
N TYR A 119 1.71 -4.96 -25.57
CA TYR A 119 2.51 -5.76 -24.64
C TYR A 119 3.83 -5.06 -24.26
N ILE A 120 4.59 -4.51 -25.24
CA ILE A 120 5.84 -3.81 -24.97
C ILE A 120 5.62 -2.59 -24.09
N LEU A 121 4.59 -1.78 -24.40
CA LEU A 121 4.24 -0.60 -23.62
C LEU A 121 3.84 -0.99 -22.19
N ALA A 122 2.97 -1.98 -22.04
CA ALA A 122 2.52 -2.45 -20.73
C ALA A 122 3.69 -3.02 -19.88
N ARG A 123 4.54 -3.85 -20.49
CA ARG A 123 5.72 -4.41 -19.81
C ARG A 123 6.67 -3.31 -19.33
N ASN A 124 7.02 -2.36 -20.21
CA ASN A 124 7.95 -1.29 -19.86
C ASN A 124 7.37 -0.41 -18.74
N ALA A 125 6.09 -0.07 -18.81
CA ALA A 125 5.44 0.70 -17.76
C ALA A 125 5.40 -0.02 -16.41
N LEU A 126 5.21 -1.34 -16.37
CA LEU A 126 5.26 -2.12 -15.14
C LEU A 126 6.67 -2.21 -14.55
N ILE A 127 7.72 -2.24 -15.40
CA ILE A 127 9.12 -2.17 -14.99
C ILE A 127 9.42 -0.79 -14.39
N ASP A 128 9.00 0.30 -15.06
CA ASP A 128 9.20 1.68 -14.60
C ASP A 128 8.49 1.97 -13.26
N GLN A 129 7.40 1.24 -12.98
CA GLN A 129 6.68 1.31 -11.70
C GLN A 129 7.23 0.36 -10.62
N ASP A 130 8.33 -0.34 -10.90
CA ASP A 130 8.97 -1.29 -9.97
C ASP A 130 8.04 -2.42 -9.49
N MET A 131 7.15 -2.86 -10.37
CA MET A 131 6.18 -3.93 -10.09
C MET A 131 6.63 -5.29 -10.64
N ILE A 132 7.44 -5.28 -11.70
CA ILE A 132 8.03 -6.47 -12.28
C ILE A 132 9.49 -6.22 -12.67
N ALA A 133 10.28 -7.27 -12.73
CA ALA A 133 11.59 -7.32 -13.39
C ALA A 133 11.53 -8.24 -14.60
N PHE A 134 12.36 -7.95 -15.63
CA PHE A 134 12.45 -8.74 -16.83
C PHE A 134 13.90 -8.69 -17.38
N ASP A 135 14.51 -9.84 -17.64
CA ASP A 135 15.88 -9.96 -18.12
C ASP A 135 15.99 -10.25 -19.62
N GLY A 136 14.86 -10.21 -20.32
CA GLY A 136 14.77 -10.58 -21.74
C GLY A 136 14.17 -11.98 -21.96
N TYR A 137 14.12 -12.81 -20.93
CA TYR A 137 13.62 -14.18 -20.98
C TYR A 137 12.70 -14.52 -19.81
N LEU A 138 13.06 -14.11 -18.61
CA LEU A 138 12.39 -14.43 -17.36
C LEU A 138 11.69 -13.21 -16.79
N PHE A 139 10.44 -13.37 -16.40
CA PHE A 139 9.71 -12.38 -15.61
C PHE A 139 9.80 -12.70 -14.13
N GLN A 140 9.88 -11.66 -13.32
CA GLN A 140 9.71 -11.74 -11.89
C GLN A 140 8.70 -10.70 -11.44
N VAL A 141 7.64 -11.14 -10.78
CA VAL A 141 6.72 -10.25 -10.06
C VAL A 141 7.38 -9.85 -8.74
N LEU A 142 7.54 -8.55 -8.53
CA LEU A 142 8.18 -7.98 -7.35
C LEU A 142 7.18 -7.74 -6.23
N SER A 143 7.68 -7.57 -5.01
CA SER A 143 6.86 -7.03 -3.92
C SER A 143 6.41 -5.62 -4.27
N LEU A 144 5.16 -5.26 -3.96
CA LEU A 144 4.66 -3.92 -4.25
C LEU A 144 5.51 -2.86 -3.54
N PRO A 145 5.91 -1.78 -4.23
CA PRO A 145 6.58 -0.64 -3.59
C PRO A 145 5.68 -0.02 -2.51
N GLU A 146 6.25 0.80 -1.64
CA GLU A 146 5.49 1.43 -0.54
C GLU A 146 4.36 2.33 -1.05
N LYS A 147 4.58 3.00 -2.17
CA LYS A 147 3.61 3.90 -2.82
C LYS A 147 3.56 3.62 -4.31
N SER A 148 2.37 3.75 -4.90
CA SER A 148 2.26 3.78 -6.36
C SER A 148 2.93 5.05 -6.89
N ASN A 149 3.78 4.90 -7.91
CA ASN A 149 4.34 6.03 -8.66
C ASN A 149 3.26 6.57 -9.60
N SER A 150 2.18 7.14 -9.03
CA SER A 150 1.22 7.88 -9.81
C SER A 150 1.94 9.11 -10.39
N ILE A 151 2.31 9.05 -11.66
CA ILE A 151 2.69 10.25 -12.40
C ILE A 151 1.46 11.15 -12.38
N ARG A 152 1.50 12.17 -11.53
CA ARG A 152 0.52 13.27 -11.61
C ARG A 152 0.78 13.99 -12.92
N ILE A 153 -0.05 13.72 -13.91
CA ILE A 153 -0.16 14.54 -15.10
C ILE A 153 -0.83 15.86 -14.70
#